data_9ec3cfa4441446c4c1ae1b687c57efd1
#
_entry.id   9ec3cfa4441446c4c1ae1b687c57efd1
#
_cell.length_a   1.000
_cell.length_b   1.000
_cell.length_c   1.000
_cell.angle_alpha   90.00
_cell.angle_beta   90.00
_cell.angle_gamma   90.00
#
_symmetry.space_group_name_H-M   'P 1'
#
loop_
_entity.id
_entity.type
_entity.pdbx_description
1 polymer ?
#
loop_
_entity_poly.entity_id
_entity_poly.type
_entity_poly.pdbx_seq_one_letter_code
_entity_poly.pdbx_strand_id
1 'polypeptide(L)'
;MIYSKQDVLHNESQSIKNGAASTIAISLSNNYFILFAIAILGATNYQVGLISSLPSIVGMAAMLPAAFMVNKLEEKRKFTAYSIFFTRFFLLIMVFLPFIKSEHIAWFFVILIALMNFPGTFLNLSWQAFIGDLIPADRRNTFFGNRNRILTFTGMIVTLVAGICMKSISSKSALPYQILFLFAFIFGMIEFFYILKHKEEKQKIEISNHYSPFSKHLFQYKPYITFLVCALFFNFAWQMAWSLFSIYQIRFAHATAFWISLFTVSNQLSQIVSFRWWAKMANRYSNTQLLIWISIGMASAPILNILSTNYVYLFIVNFTSGFFVSGTVLILFNSLLEATEEEHRTSYIANYNFLLSIVAFIAPQFGVFLLESFSMNIAMIFSTIFRGLAGVLFGVMAYKMSHSKQLDYKQNNISL
;
A
#
# COMPACT_ATOMS: atom_id res chain seq x y z
N MET A 1 14.93 -20.07 -23.84
CA MET A 1 15.25 -19.15 -22.71
C MET A 1 16.21 -18.11 -23.25
N ILE A 2 15.88 -16.84 -23.15
CA ILE A 2 16.70 -15.73 -23.67
C ILE A 2 17.95 -15.54 -22.77
N TYR A 3 17.85 -15.81 -21.47
CA TYR A 3 18.94 -15.62 -20.49
C TYR A 3 19.61 -16.93 -20.10
N SER A 4 20.94 -16.92 -19.94
CA SER A 4 21.69 -18.04 -19.35
C SER A 4 21.30 -18.25 -17.87
N LYS A 5 21.48 -19.46 -17.33
CA LYS A 5 21.24 -19.73 -15.91
C LYS A 5 22.05 -18.81 -15.00
N GLN A 6 23.26 -18.45 -15.40
CA GLN A 6 24.11 -17.53 -14.65
C GLN A 6 23.55 -16.10 -14.67
N ASP A 7 23.01 -15.62 -15.79
CA ASP A 7 22.41 -14.29 -15.89
C ASP A 7 21.14 -14.17 -15.07
N VAL A 8 20.31 -15.23 -15.05
CA VAL A 8 19.11 -15.29 -14.19
C VAL A 8 19.49 -15.18 -12.71
N LEU A 9 20.47 -15.97 -12.24
CA LEU A 9 20.92 -15.93 -10.85
C LEU A 9 21.56 -14.58 -10.50
N HIS A 10 22.32 -13.99 -11.43
CA HIS A 10 22.87 -12.65 -11.28
C HIS A 10 21.74 -11.62 -11.11
N ASN A 11 20.73 -11.62 -11.98
CA ASN A 11 19.60 -10.71 -11.95
C ASN A 11 18.76 -10.88 -10.68
N GLU A 12 18.51 -12.12 -10.23
CA GLU A 12 17.86 -12.38 -8.94
C GLU A 12 18.62 -11.76 -7.77
N SER A 13 19.95 -11.93 -7.72
CA SER A 13 20.81 -11.34 -6.69
C SER A 13 20.79 -9.81 -6.73
N GLN A 14 20.91 -9.19 -7.91
CA GLN A 14 20.84 -7.74 -8.04
C GLN A 14 19.46 -7.20 -7.64
N SER A 15 18.38 -7.89 -7.98
CA SER A 15 17.01 -7.49 -7.60
C SER A 15 16.78 -7.57 -6.08
N ILE A 16 17.37 -8.53 -5.38
CA ILE A 16 17.31 -8.59 -3.92
C ILE A 16 18.06 -7.41 -3.31
N LYS A 17 19.27 -7.10 -3.78
CA LYS A 17 20.08 -5.97 -3.30
C LYS A 17 19.41 -4.62 -3.59
N ASN A 18 18.88 -4.45 -4.80
CA ASN A 18 18.08 -3.28 -5.20
C ASN A 18 16.87 -3.13 -4.28
N GLY A 19 16.10 -4.20 -4.09
CA GLY A 19 14.93 -4.20 -3.22
C GLY A 19 15.27 -3.92 -1.74
N ALA A 20 16.37 -4.45 -1.22
CA ALA A 20 16.82 -4.17 0.14
C ALA A 20 17.14 -2.68 0.32
N ALA A 21 17.90 -2.09 -0.62
CA ALA A 21 18.22 -0.66 -0.61
C ALA A 21 16.95 0.21 -0.71
N SER A 22 16.01 -0.16 -1.60
CA SER A 22 14.68 0.47 -1.70
C SER A 22 13.90 0.42 -0.39
N THR A 23 13.87 -0.76 0.24
CA THR A 23 13.14 -0.96 1.51
C THR A 23 13.75 -0.12 2.64
N ILE A 24 15.09 -0.02 2.70
CA ILE A 24 15.77 0.85 3.67
C ILE A 24 15.35 2.30 3.44
N ALA A 25 15.42 2.80 2.19
CA ALA A 25 15.04 4.16 1.86
C ALA A 25 13.57 4.46 2.25
N ILE A 26 12.64 3.56 1.93
CA ILE A 26 11.22 3.70 2.26
C ILE A 26 10.99 3.65 3.78
N SER A 27 11.63 2.75 4.49
CA SER A 27 11.45 2.61 5.94
C SER A 27 11.99 3.81 6.72
N LEU A 28 13.07 4.44 6.24
CA LEU A 28 13.64 5.64 6.84
C LEU A 28 12.84 6.93 6.52
N SER A 29 12.00 6.92 5.50
CA SER A 29 11.25 8.10 5.09
C SER A 29 9.76 8.00 5.43
N ASN A 30 9.03 7.06 4.84
CA ASN A 30 7.56 7.02 4.89
C ASN A 30 7.00 6.88 6.32
N ASN A 31 7.67 6.11 7.18
CA ASN A 31 7.23 5.93 8.57
C ASN A 31 7.28 7.22 9.39
N TYR A 32 8.03 8.21 8.95
CA TYR A 32 8.26 9.46 9.68
C TYR A 32 7.66 10.70 9.00
N PHE A 33 7.09 10.60 7.80
CA PHE A 33 6.52 11.75 7.09
C PHE A 33 5.46 12.48 7.92
N ILE A 34 4.50 11.75 8.47
CA ILE A 34 3.42 12.36 9.25
C ILE A 34 3.97 12.95 10.57
N LEU A 35 4.87 12.24 11.24
CA LEU A 35 5.48 12.73 12.47
C LEU A 35 6.30 14.00 12.21
N PHE A 36 7.11 14.02 11.15
CA PHE A 36 7.88 15.20 10.74
C PHE A 36 6.95 16.38 10.39
N ALA A 37 5.90 16.13 9.65
CA ALA A 37 4.92 17.14 9.28
C ALA A 37 4.27 17.78 10.52
N ILE A 38 3.86 16.98 11.49
CA ILE A 38 3.20 17.46 12.71
C ILE A 38 4.20 18.12 13.67
N ALA A 39 5.31 17.43 13.98
CA ALA A 39 6.20 17.83 15.06
C ALA A 39 7.14 18.98 14.67
N ILE A 40 7.54 19.07 13.39
CA ILE A 40 8.54 20.04 12.90
C ILE A 40 7.91 21.13 12.04
N LEU A 41 7.02 20.76 11.11
CA LEU A 41 6.44 21.73 10.17
C LEU A 41 5.11 22.32 10.65
N GLY A 42 4.56 21.84 11.78
CA GLY A 42 3.30 22.35 12.33
C GLY A 42 2.07 22.03 11.46
N ALA A 43 2.09 20.94 10.70
CA ALA A 43 1.02 20.58 9.79
C ALA A 43 -0.33 20.44 10.50
N THR A 44 -1.39 20.97 9.90
CA THR A 44 -2.78 20.80 10.37
C THR A 44 -3.28 19.38 10.14
N ASN A 45 -4.41 19.00 10.75
CA ASN A 45 -5.00 17.68 10.52
C ASN A 45 -5.41 17.50 9.06
N TYR A 46 -5.92 18.56 8.40
CA TYR A 46 -6.24 18.56 6.98
C TYR A 46 -5.02 18.25 6.10
N GLN A 47 -3.87 18.89 6.40
CA GLN A 47 -2.61 18.62 5.69
C GLN A 47 -2.11 17.18 5.91
N VAL A 48 -2.28 16.63 7.12
CA VAL A 48 -1.98 15.20 7.40
C VAL A 48 -2.89 14.28 6.58
N GLY A 49 -4.16 14.62 6.45
CA GLY A 49 -5.09 13.93 5.55
C GLY A 49 -4.57 13.93 4.11
N LEU A 50 -4.12 15.09 3.61
CA LEU A 50 -3.57 15.23 2.26
C LEU A 50 -2.26 14.45 2.05
N ILE A 51 -1.38 14.37 3.05
CA ILE A 51 -0.18 13.51 2.99
C ILE A 51 -0.56 12.06 2.68
N SER A 52 -1.66 11.57 3.24
CA SER A 52 -2.12 10.20 3.02
C SER A 52 -2.92 10.01 1.73
N SER A 53 -3.62 11.03 1.26
CA SER A 53 -4.61 10.92 0.17
C SER A 53 -4.12 11.46 -1.18
N LEU A 54 -3.43 12.61 -1.20
CA LEU A 54 -3.02 13.27 -2.43
C LEU A 54 -2.09 12.43 -3.34
N PRO A 55 -1.18 11.60 -2.76
CA PRO A 55 -0.38 10.66 -3.54
C PRO A 55 -1.18 9.74 -4.46
N SER A 56 -2.38 9.34 -4.04
CA SER A 56 -3.23 8.42 -4.81
C SER A 56 -3.76 9.04 -6.11
N ILE A 57 -4.15 10.32 -6.08
CA ILE A 57 -4.59 11.08 -7.27
C ILE A 57 -3.43 11.32 -8.23
N VAL A 58 -2.25 11.71 -7.70
CA VAL A 58 -1.07 11.93 -8.53
C VAL A 58 -0.62 10.62 -9.17
N GLY A 59 -0.61 9.52 -8.40
CA GLY A 59 -0.30 8.18 -8.91
C GLY A 59 -1.29 7.73 -9.98
N MET A 60 -2.60 7.96 -9.78
CA MET A 60 -3.63 7.65 -10.76
C MET A 60 -3.42 8.44 -12.08
N ALA A 61 -3.16 9.74 -12.00
CA ALA A 61 -2.88 10.58 -13.16
C ALA A 61 -1.60 10.14 -13.91
N ALA A 62 -0.59 9.67 -13.17
CA ALA A 62 0.66 9.18 -13.74
C ALA A 62 0.54 7.79 -14.38
N MET A 63 -0.48 6.99 -14.01
CA MET A 63 -0.57 5.57 -14.39
C MET A 63 -0.68 5.35 -15.89
N LEU A 64 -1.54 6.10 -16.58
CA LEU A 64 -1.72 5.98 -18.02
C LEU A 64 -0.47 6.41 -18.82
N PRO A 65 0.12 7.59 -18.59
CA PRO A 65 1.37 7.97 -19.22
C PRO A 65 2.50 6.98 -18.96
N ALA A 66 2.63 6.48 -17.73
CA ALA A 66 3.64 5.51 -17.37
C ALA A 66 3.48 4.18 -18.13
N ALA A 67 2.26 3.63 -18.18
CA ALA A 67 1.98 2.40 -18.93
C ALA A 67 2.29 2.58 -20.42
N PHE A 68 1.86 3.69 -21.02
CA PHE A 68 2.14 4.00 -22.41
C PHE A 68 3.64 4.10 -22.73
N MET A 69 4.40 4.76 -21.84
CA MET A 69 5.85 4.89 -22.02
C MET A 69 6.56 3.55 -21.84
N VAL A 70 6.26 2.80 -20.76
CA VAL A 70 6.91 1.51 -20.45
C VAL A 70 6.71 0.50 -21.57
N ASN A 71 5.52 0.45 -22.19
CA ASN A 71 5.22 -0.48 -23.29
C ASN A 71 5.97 -0.16 -24.59
N LYS A 72 6.52 1.05 -24.74
CA LYS A 72 7.32 1.46 -25.91
C LYS A 72 8.82 1.29 -25.73
N LEU A 73 9.27 0.80 -24.59
CA LEU A 73 10.70 0.68 -24.30
C LEU A 73 11.23 -0.71 -24.69
N GLU A 74 12.28 -0.73 -25.50
CA GLU A 74 13.07 -1.95 -25.77
C GLU A 74 13.92 -2.35 -24.57
N GLU A 75 14.42 -1.37 -23.81
CA GLU A 75 15.20 -1.53 -22.58
C GLU A 75 14.54 -0.76 -21.43
N LYS A 76 14.08 -1.48 -20.41
CA LYS A 76 13.36 -0.88 -19.28
C LYS A 76 14.28 -0.46 -18.13
N ARG A 77 15.49 -1.04 -18.09
CA ARG A 77 16.49 -0.85 -17.01
C ARG A 77 16.82 0.62 -16.75
N LYS A 78 17.22 1.36 -17.79
CA LYS A 78 17.59 2.78 -17.67
C LYS A 78 16.42 3.64 -17.26
N PHE A 79 15.24 3.40 -17.84
CA PHE A 79 14.04 4.13 -17.52
C PHE A 79 13.63 3.90 -16.05
N THR A 80 13.69 2.66 -15.56
CA THR A 80 13.45 2.31 -14.16
C THR A 80 14.46 3.01 -13.25
N ALA A 81 15.75 3.02 -13.64
CA ALA A 81 16.80 3.70 -12.89
C ALA A 81 16.52 5.21 -12.75
N TYR A 82 16.22 5.90 -13.84
CA TYR A 82 15.88 7.33 -13.78
C TYR A 82 14.61 7.59 -12.95
N SER A 83 13.62 6.72 -13.04
CA SER A 83 12.41 6.83 -12.21
C SER A 83 12.74 6.68 -10.72
N ILE A 84 13.69 5.80 -10.34
CA ILE A 84 14.24 5.71 -8.98
C ILE A 84 14.88 7.05 -8.60
N PHE A 85 15.82 7.55 -9.43
CA PHE A 85 16.53 8.79 -9.14
C PHE A 85 15.54 9.95 -8.86
N PHE A 86 14.61 10.20 -9.76
CA PHE A 86 13.64 11.29 -9.59
C PHE A 86 12.75 11.09 -8.35
N THR A 87 12.31 9.87 -8.07
CA THR A 87 11.52 9.59 -6.86
C THR A 87 12.33 9.87 -5.59
N ARG A 88 13.60 9.44 -5.52
CA ARG A 88 14.45 9.62 -4.35
C ARG A 88 14.99 11.04 -4.20
N PHE A 89 15.09 11.78 -5.30
CA PHE A 89 15.51 13.18 -5.29
C PHE A 89 14.58 14.08 -4.45
N PHE A 90 13.29 13.78 -4.40
CA PHE A 90 12.36 14.47 -3.52
C PHE A 90 12.74 14.32 -2.03
N LEU A 91 13.33 13.20 -1.61
CA LEU A 91 13.81 13.01 -0.24
C LEU A 91 14.96 13.95 0.08
N LEU A 92 15.86 14.19 -0.88
CA LEU A 92 16.94 15.17 -0.73
C LEU A 92 16.37 16.58 -0.59
N ILE A 93 15.36 16.96 -1.38
CA ILE A 93 14.70 18.29 -1.24
C ILE A 93 14.10 18.44 0.16
N MET A 94 13.46 17.37 0.70
CA MET A 94 12.85 17.40 2.03
C MET A 94 13.85 17.67 3.16
N VAL A 95 15.13 17.31 2.99
CA VAL A 95 16.21 17.64 3.96
C VAL A 95 16.34 19.14 4.19
N PHE A 96 16.09 19.94 3.16
CA PHE A 96 16.28 21.39 3.20
C PHE A 96 15.04 22.17 3.69
N LEU A 97 13.87 21.53 3.79
CA LEU A 97 12.63 22.21 4.20
C LEU A 97 12.74 22.95 5.54
N PRO A 98 13.36 22.38 6.61
CA PRO A 98 13.43 23.09 7.89
C PRO A 98 14.25 24.40 7.87
N PHE A 99 15.04 24.63 6.84
CA PHE A 99 15.80 25.88 6.67
C PHE A 99 14.95 27.01 6.05
N ILE A 100 13.81 26.65 5.44
CA ILE A 100 12.90 27.62 4.83
C ILE A 100 11.97 28.17 5.90
N LYS A 101 12.12 29.46 6.21
CA LYS A 101 11.23 30.19 7.15
C LYS A 101 9.98 30.64 6.39
N SER A 102 8.96 29.82 6.34
CA SER A 102 7.69 30.14 5.69
C SER A 102 6.52 29.54 6.48
N GLU A 103 5.45 30.29 6.65
CA GLU A 103 4.19 29.79 7.23
C GLU A 103 3.55 28.69 6.39
N HIS A 104 3.89 28.61 5.11
CA HIS A 104 3.37 27.61 4.17
C HIS A 104 4.26 26.37 4.04
N ILE A 105 5.27 26.20 4.90
CA ILE A 105 6.25 25.09 4.76
C ILE A 105 5.59 23.71 4.77
N ALA A 106 4.55 23.52 5.59
CA ALA A 106 3.80 22.28 5.62
C ALA A 106 3.09 21.98 4.29
N TRP A 107 2.61 23.01 3.57
CA TRP A 107 2.03 22.83 2.22
C TRP A 107 3.09 22.43 1.20
N PHE A 108 4.30 23.02 1.25
CA PHE A 108 5.40 22.57 0.39
C PHE A 108 5.71 21.11 0.60
N PHE A 109 5.71 20.64 1.85
CA PHE A 109 5.94 19.22 2.15
C PHE A 109 4.84 18.31 1.61
N VAL A 110 3.58 18.68 1.78
CA VAL A 110 2.42 17.94 1.21
C VAL A 110 2.54 17.82 -0.31
N ILE A 111 2.86 18.92 -0.98
CA ILE A 111 3.04 18.95 -2.43
C ILE A 111 4.22 18.08 -2.87
N LEU A 112 5.36 18.13 -2.16
CA LEU A 112 6.52 17.31 -2.45
C LEU A 112 6.21 15.81 -2.34
N ILE A 113 5.48 15.38 -1.29
CA ILE A 113 5.05 13.98 -1.14
C ILE A 113 4.11 13.57 -2.28
N ALA A 114 3.17 14.43 -2.65
CA ALA A 114 2.27 14.16 -3.75
C ALA A 114 3.03 14.02 -5.08
N LEU A 115 3.89 15.00 -5.41
CA LEU A 115 4.67 15.01 -6.64
C LEU A 115 5.67 13.85 -6.71
N MET A 116 6.25 13.40 -5.60
CA MET A 116 7.12 12.23 -5.52
C MET A 116 6.42 10.96 -6.04
N ASN A 117 5.10 10.88 -5.92
CA ASN A 117 4.34 9.73 -6.41
C ASN A 117 4.18 9.71 -7.94
N PHE A 118 4.41 10.81 -8.63
CA PHE A 118 4.43 10.83 -10.09
C PHE A 118 5.56 9.93 -10.63
N PRO A 119 6.86 10.22 -10.41
CA PRO A 119 7.94 9.32 -10.80
C PRO A 119 7.87 7.96 -10.06
N GLY A 120 7.29 7.90 -8.87
CA GLY A 120 7.06 6.66 -8.13
C GLY A 120 6.14 5.68 -8.86
N THR A 121 5.13 6.17 -9.55
CA THR A 121 4.25 5.33 -10.39
C THR A 121 4.98 4.80 -11.61
N PHE A 122 5.79 5.63 -12.27
CA PHE A 122 6.65 5.20 -13.36
C PHE A 122 7.64 4.11 -12.91
N LEU A 123 8.25 4.31 -11.73
CA LEU A 123 9.13 3.32 -11.10
C LEU A 123 8.41 1.99 -10.90
N ASN A 124 7.24 2.00 -10.28
CA ASN A 124 6.49 0.78 -9.96
C ASN A 124 6.11 -0.02 -11.20
N LEU A 125 5.57 0.65 -12.22
CA LEU A 125 5.16 0.00 -13.47
C LEU A 125 6.35 -0.51 -14.28
N SER A 126 7.39 0.32 -14.43
CA SER A 126 8.59 -0.08 -15.18
C SER A 126 9.34 -1.21 -14.49
N TRP A 127 9.44 -1.17 -13.15
CA TRP A 127 10.08 -2.25 -12.38
C TRP A 127 9.34 -3.57 -12.50
N GLN A 128 7.99 -3.56 -12.42
CA GLN A 128 7.18 -4.77 -12.56
C GLN A 128 7.36 -5.40 -13.95
N ALA A 129 7.28 -4.58 -15.00
CA ALA A 129 7.51 -5.04 -16.37
C ALA A 129 8.94 -5.57 -16.55
N PHE A 130 9.94 -4.80 -16.10
CA PHE A 130 11.35 -5.15 -16.18
C PHE A 130 11.68 -6.49 -15.50
N ILE A 131 11.26 -6.68 -14.24
CA ILE A 131 11.51 -7.94 -13.51
C ILE A 131 10.70 -9.10 -14.08
N GLY A 132 9.48 -8.83 -14.57
CA GLY A 132 8.68 -9.84 -15.28
C GLY A 132 9.38 -10.41 -16.52
N ASP A 133 10.16 -9.58 -17.21
CA ASP A 133 10.93 -10.00 -18.38
C ASP A 133 12.22 -10.77 -18.02
N LEU A 134 12.84 -10.43 -16.87
CA LEU A 134 14.13 -11.00 -16.46
C LEU A 134 14.01 -12.38 -15.77
N ILE A 135 12.90 -12.61 -15.06
CA ILE A 135 12.75 -13.82 -14.24
C ILE A 135 11.84 -14.83 -14.96
N PRO A 136 12.34 -16.05 -15.29
CA PRO A 136 11.55 -17.10 -15.90
C PRO A 136 10.32 -17.49 -15.07
N ALA A 137 9.22 -17.85 -15.73
CA ALA A 137 7.93 -18.09 -15.10
C ALA A 137 7.97 -19.20 -14.02
N ASP A 138 8.75 -20.25 -14.25
CA ASP A 138 8.95 -21.37 -13.32
C ASP A 138 9.66 -20.98 -12.03
N ARG A 139 10.46 -19.91 -12.04
CA ARG A 139 11.21 -19.40 -10.88
C ARG A 139 10.55 -18.24 -10.14
N ARG A 140 9.57 -17.57 -10.77
CA ARG A 140 8.96 -16.32 -10.23
C ARG A 140 8.44 -16.49 -8.81
N ASN A 141 7.67 -17.55 -8.55
CA ASN A 141 7.07 -17.76 -7.22
C ASN A 141 8.13 -17.93 -6.12
N THR A 142 9.15 -18.73 -6.37
CA THR A 142 10.25 -18.95 -5.41
C THR A 142 11.07 -17.68 -5.22
N PHE A 143 11.41 -16.99 -6.31
CA PHE A 143 12.15 -15.75 -6.28
C PHE A 143 11.41 -14.65 -5.50
N PHE A 144 10.16 -14.34 -5.87
CA PHE A 144 9.39 -13.30 -5.19
C PHE A 144 9.10 -13.64 -3.73
N GLY A 145 8.85 -14.92 -3.41
CA GLY A 145 8.67 -15.37 -2.04
C GLY A 145 9.91 -15.12 -1.18
N ASN A 146 11.10 -15.50 -1.68
CA ASN A 146 12.36 -15.26 -0.98
C ASN A 146 12.72 -13.78 -0.90
N ARG A 147 12.58 -13.05 -2.01
CA ARG A 147 12.80 -11.61 -2.05
C ARG A 147 11.91 -10.87 -1.04
N ASN A 148 10.61 -11.09 -1.07
CA ASN A 148 9.67 -10.41 -0.16
C ASN A 148 9.98 -10.72 1.31
N ARG A 149 10.35 -11.96 1.64
CA ARG A 149 10.77 -12.33 3.00
C ARG A 149 11.98 -11.51 3.45
N ILE A 150 13.03 -11.41 2.63
CA ILE A 150 14.24 -10.63 2.93
C ILE A 150 13.89 -9.15 3.09
N LEU A 151 13.09 -8.59 2.18
CA LEU A 151 12.73 -7.17 2.22
C LEU A 151 11.89 -6.82 3.45
N THR A 152 10.90 -7.64 3.79
CA THR A 152 10.08 -7.40 4.98
C THR A 152 10.91 -7.43 6.25
N PHE A 153 11.83 -8.41 6.37
CA PHE A 153 12.75 -8.49 7.51
C PHE A 153 13.70 -7.30 7.57
N THR A 154 14.25 -6.87 6.43
CA THR A 154 15.09 -5.67 6.33
C THR A 154 14.32 -4.43 6.78
N GLY A 155 13.08 -4.23 6.29
CA GLY A 155 12.25 -3.08 6.66
C GLY A 155 11.95 -3.04 8.15
N MET A 156 11.63 -4.18 8.75
CA MET A 156 11.36 -4.29 10.18
C MET A 156 12.58 -3.92 11.03
N ILE A 157 13.77 -4.44 10.68
CA ILE A 157 15.02 -4.11 11.39
C ILE A 157 15.33 -2.63 11.25
N VAL A 158 15.27 -2.07 10.05
CA VAL A 158 15.59 -0.66 9.79
C VAL A 158 14.63 0.26 10.56
N THR A 159 13.32 -0.05 10.56
CA THR A 159 12.33 0.71 11.32
C THR A 159 12.62 0.67 12.82
N LEU A 160 12.98 -0.49 13.35
CA LEU A 160 13.33 -0.64 14.77
C LEU A 160 14.60 0.15 15.12
N VAL A 161 15.66 0.01 14.32
CA VAL A 161 16.94 0.70 14.55
C VAL A 161 16.75 2.21 14.46
N ALA A 162 16.05 2.70 13.44
CA ALA A 162 15.75 4.13 13.31
C ALA A 162 14.96 4.65 14.53
N GLY A 163 13.95 3.91 15.01
CA GLY A 163 13.19 4.25 16.20
C GLY A 163 14.07 4.31 17.45
N ILE A 164 14.97 3.36 17.65
CA ILE A 164 15.93 3.35 18.78
C ILE A 164 16.86 4.57 18.71
N CYS A 165 17.42 4.86 17.52
CA CYS A 165 18.26 6.04 17.32
C CYS A 165 17.52 7.35 17.64
N MET A 166 16.24 7.43 17.29
CA MET A 166 15.40 8.61 17.56
C MET A 166 14.98 8.75 19.04
N LYS A 167 15.12 7.69 19.87
CA LYS A 167 14.66 7.71 21.26
C LYS A 167 15.39 8.74 22.12
N SER A 168 16.68 8.93 21.89
CA SER A 168 17.55 9.83 22.69
C SER A 168 17.55 11.26 22.20
N ILE A 169 16.81 11.59 21.13
CA ILE A 169 16.83 12.90 20.48
C ILE A 169 15.47 13.56 20.68
N SER A 170 15.48 14.86 20.96
CA SER A 170 14.25 15.63 21.12
C SER A 170 13.39 15.55 19.86
N SER A 171 12.11 15.20 20.03
CA SER A 171 11.12 15.14 18.95
C SER A 171 10.86 16.50 18.27
N LYS A 172 11.28 17.60 18.90
CA LYS A 172 11.16 18.98 18.38
C LYS A 172 12.36 19.39 17.52
N SER A 173 13.40 18.57 17.42
CA SER A 173 14.56 18.86 16.56
C SER A 173 14.31 18.36 15.13
N ALA A 174 14.59 19.21 14.14
CA ALA A 174 14.49 18.83 12.72
C ALA A 174 15.65 17.90 12.29
N LEU A 175 16.82 18.05 12.91
CA LEU A 175 18.05 17.36 12.51
C LEU A 175 17.92 15.83 12.39
N PRO A 176 17.27 15.10 13.32
CA PRO A 176 17.12 13.64 13.17
C PRO A 176 16.35 13.25 11.92
N TYR A 177 15.29 13.98 11.59
CA TYR A 177 14.49 13.72 10.38
C TYR A 177 15.29 14.04 9.10
N GLN A 178 16.05 15.11 9.11
CA GLN A 178 16.96 15.46 8.01
C GLN A 178 17.99 14.36 7.77
N ILE A 179 18.57 13.81 8.84
CA ILE A 179 19.49 12.67 8.76
C ILE A 179 18.78 11.43 8.18
N LEU A 180 17.56 11.10 8.64
CA LEU A 180 16.79 9.99 8.09
C LEU A 180 16.50 10.16 6.59
N PHE A 181 16.08 11.35 6.15
CA PHE A 181 15.79 11.63 4.74
C PHE A 181 17.07 11.62 3.89
N LEU A 182 18.20 12.10 4.43
CA LEU A 182 19.49 12.02 3.75
C LEU A 182 19.95 10.57 3.57
N PHE A 183 19.87 9.75 4.61
CA PHE A 183 20.18 8.32 4.49
C PHE A 183 19.21 7.62 3.55
N ALA A 184 17.92 7.97 3.58
CA ALA A 184 16.94 7.45 2.64
C ALA A 184 17.30 7.79 1.19
N PHE A 185 17.78 9.00 0.91
CA PHE A 185 18.30 9.39 -0.40
C PHE A 185 19.55 8.61 -0.78
N ILE A 186 20.52 8.44 0.13
CA ILE A 186 21.76 7.67 -0.12
C ILE A 186 21.44 6.23 -0.47
N PHE A 187 20.56 5.57 0.30
CA PHE A 187 20.11 4.22 -0.01
C PHE A 187 19.30 4.16 -1.32
N GLY A 188 18.56 5.21 -1.64
CA GLY A 188 17.93 5.38 -2.95
C GLY A 188 18.93 5.46 -4.10
N MET A 189 20.07 6.08 -3.90
CA MET A 189 21.16 6.06 -4.89
C MET A 189 21.82 4.68 -5.01
N ILE A 190 21.95 3.96 -3.90
CA ILE A 190 22.40 2.55 -3.92
C ILE A 190 21.38 1.69 -4.70
N GLU A 191 20.08 1.89 -4.50
CA GLU A 191 18.99 1.27 -5.27
C GLU A 191 19.18 1.54 -6.79
N PHE A 192 19.42 2.81 -7.17
CA PHE A 192 19.68 3.22 -8.54
C PHE A 192 20.88 2.49 -9.17
N PHE A 193 21.99 2.36 -8.45
CA PHE A 193 23.16 1.64 -8.95
C PHE A 193 22.91 0.13 -9.09
N TYR A 194 22.16 -0.49 -8.20
CA TYR A 194 21.86 -1.92 -8.30
C TYR A 194 20.90 -2.23 -9.46
N ILE A 195 19.93 -1.35 -9.78
CA ILE A 195 19.08 -1.59 -10.95
C ILE A 195 19.90 -1.56 -12.25
N LEU A 196 20.89 -0.67 -12.36
CA LEU A 196 21.77 -0.57 -13.52
C LEU A 196 22.71 -1.78 -13.72
N LYS A 197 22.94 -2.58 -12.66
CA LYS A 197 23.78 -3.80 -12.73
C LYS A 197 23.04 -5.02 -13.28
N HIS A 198 21.75 -4.95 -13.51
CA HIS A 198 21.03 -6.06 -14.13
C HIS A 198 21.44 -6.21 -15.59
N LYS A 199 21.45 -7.46 -16.05
CA LYS A 199 21.66 -7.79 -17.46
C LYS A 199 20.31 -7.84 -18.14
N GLU A 200 20.06 -6.94 -19.08
CA GLU A 200 18.84 -6.85 -19.87
C GLU A 200 19.18 -6.98 -21.35
N GLU A 201 18.47 -7.84 -22.05
CA GLU A 201 18.51 -7.95 -23.50
C GLU A 201 17.36 -7.14 -24.11
N LYS A 202 17.60 -6.55 -25.27
CA LYS A 202 16.59 -5.80 -26.01
C LYS A 202 15.44 -6.73 -26.39
N GLN A 203 14.24 -6.32 -26.04
CA GLN A 203 13.02 -7.05 -26.39
C GLN A 203 12.37 -6.43 -27.62
N LYS A 204 11.79 -7.28 -28.49
CA LYS A 204 10.91 -6.78 -29.54
C LYS A 204 9.64 -6.24 -28.89
N ILE A 205 9.25 -5.04 -29.29
CA ILE A 205 8.02 -4.41 -28.84
C ILE A 205 6.85 -5.20 -29.44
N GLU A 206 6.16 -5.98 -28.61
CA GLU A 206 4.85 -6.53 -28.96
C GLU A 206 3.80 -5.49 -28.59
N ILE A 207 3.12 -4.96 -29.60
CA ILE A 207 1.98 -4.05 -29.40
C ILE A 207 0.83 -4.94 -28.89
N SER A 208 0.70 -5.09 -27.59
CA SER A 208 -0.46 -5.75 -27.00
C SER A 208 -1.68 -4.85 -27.17
N ASN A 209 -2.78 -5.40 -27.62
CA ASN A 209 -4.07 -4.73 -27.67
C ASN A 209 -4.42 -4.21 -26.26
N HIS A 210 -4.45 -2.90 -26.09
CA HIS A 210 -4.80 -2.28 -24.82
C HIS A 210 -6.27 -2.54 -24.49
N TYR A 211 -6.52 -3.43 -23.55
CA TYR A 211 -7.82 -3.54 -22.93
C TYR A 211 -8.10 -2.27 -22.11
N SER A 212 -9.16 -1.55 -22.50
CA SER A 212 -9.57 -0.35 -21.79
C SER A 212 -10.12 -0.72 -20.40
N PRO A 213 -9.61 -0.10 -19.31
CA PRO A 213 -10.18 -0.29 -17.98
C PRO A 213 -11.61 0.27 -17.84
N PHE A 214 -12.15 0.91 -18.88
CA PHE A 214 -13.49 1.49 -18.93
C PHE A 214 -14.40 0.78 -19.93
N SER A 215 -14.09 -0.45 -20.34
CA SER A 215 -14.99 -1.20 -21.23
C SER A 215 -16.37 -1.37 -20.60
N LYS A 216 -17.43 -1.12 -21.36
CA LYS A 216 -18.83 -1.31 -20.92
C LYS A 216 -19.11 -2.73 -20.45
N HIS A 217 -18.43 -3.72 -21.03
CA HIS A 217 -18.54 -5.13 -20.66
C HIS A 217 -18.23 -5.36 -19.17
N LEU A 218 -17.23 -4.68 -18.61
CA LEU A 218 -16.85 -4.82 -17.20
C LEU A 218 -18.00 -4.47 -16.24
N PHE A 219 -18.81 -3.48 -16.61
CA PHE A 219 -19.95 -3.02 -15.82
C PHE A 219 -21.24 -3.82 -16.06
N GLN A 220 -21.24 -4.78 -16.97
CA GLN A 220 -22.36 -5.70 -17.19
C GLN A 220 -22.23 -7.00 -16.43
N TYR A 221 -21.00 -7.36 -16.02
CA TYR A 221 -20.73 -8.61 -15.29
C TYR A 221 -21.12 -8.50 -13.82
N LYS A 222 -22.31 -9.02 -13.48
CA LYS A 222 -22.93 -8.89 -12.15
C LYS A 222 -22.03 -9.33 -10.97
N PRO A 223 -21.29 -10.48 -11.03
CA PRO A 223 -20.42 -10.88 -9.94
C PRO A 223 -19.38 -9.83 -9.60
N TYR A 224 -18.75 -9.25 -10.63
CA TYR A 224 -17.75 -8.19 -10.46
C TYR A 224 -18.34 -6.91 -9.86
N ILE A 225 -19.48 -6.45 -10.34
CA ILE A 225 -20.12 -5.23 -9.81
C ILE A 225 -20.53 -5.40 -8.35
N THR A 226 -21.07 -6.56 -7.99
CA THR A 226 -21.42 -6.85 -6.59
C THR A 226 -20.18 -6.83 -5.69
N PHE A 227 -19.11 -7.48 -6.12
CA PHE A 227 -17.82 -7.43 -5.42
C PHE A 227 -17.27 -5.99 -5.36
N LEU A 228 -17.26 -5.27 -6.49
CA LEU A 228 -16.71 -3.93 -6.61
C LEU A 228 -17.35 -2.95 -5.60
N VAL A 229 -18.67 -2.93 -5.52
CA VAL A 229 -19.40 -2.06 -4.58
C VAL A 229 -19.03 -2.40 -3.12
N CYS A 230 -19.06 -3.67 -2.74
CA CYS A 230 -18.71 -4.12 -1.39
C CYS A 230 -17.24 -3.79 -1.06
N ALA A 231 -16.32 -4.07 -2.00
CA ALA A 231 -14.89 -3.87 -1.81
C ALA A 231 -14.51 -2.38 -1.74
N LEU A 232 -15.10 -1.53 -2.58
CA LEU A 232 -14.85 -0.07 -2.54
C LEU A 232 -15.40 0.54 -1.25
N PHE A 233 -16.59 0.13 -0.81
CA PHE A 233 -17.16 0.59 0.47
C PHE A 233 -16.30 0.14 1.66
N PHE A 234 -15.84 -1.10 1.68
CA PHE A 234 -14.92 -1.60 2.71
C PHE A 234 -13.60 -0.82 2.71
N ASN A 235 -13.01 -0.59 1.52
CA ASN A 235 -11.78 0.19 1.41
C ASN A 235 -11.98 1.66 1.83
N PHE A 236 -13.12 2.25 1.54
CA PHE A 236 -13.46 3.58 2.03
C PHE A 236 -13.48 3.60 3.56
N ALA A 237 -14.20 2.68 4.19
CA ALA A 237 -14.26 2.55 5.65
C ALA A 237 -12.88 2.27 6.28
N TRP A 238 -12.02 1.51 5.59
CA TRP A 238 -10.68 1.18 6.06
C TRP A 238 -9.74 2.39 5.97
N GLN A 239 -9.70 3.03 4.79
CA GLN A 239 -8.73 4.09 4.51
C GLN A 239 -9.07 5.41 5.20
N MET A 240 -10.35 5.68 5.53
CA MET A 240 -10.73 6.87 6.27
C MET A 240 -10.05 6.99 7.64
N ALA A 241 -9.67 5.87 8.25
CA ALA A 241 -8.97 5.89 9.54
C ALA A 241 -7.43 6.01 9.44
N TRP A 242 -6.82 5.92 8.25
CA TRP A 242 -5.36 5.93 8.14
C TRP A 242 -4.73 7.18 8.72
N SER A 243 -5.22 8.36 8.33
CA SER A 243 -4.74 9.63 8.90
C SER A 243 -5.10 9.76 10.37
N LEU A 244 -6.29 9.29 10.78
CA LEU A 244 -6.78 9.37 12.14
C LEU A 244 -5.90 8.58 13.12
N PHE A 245 -5.45 7.38 12.76
CA PHE A 245 -4.52 6.60 13.60
C PHE A 245 -3.23 7.37 13.86
N SER A 246 -2.62 7.95 12.83
CA SER A 246 -1.39 8.72 12.97
C SER A 246 -1.62 9.99 13.80
N ILE A 247 -2.71 10.73 13.54
CA ILE A 247 -3.06 11.93 14.32
C ILE A 247 -3.31 11.54 15.78
N TYR A 248 -4.04 10.45 16.06
CA TYR A 248 -4.28 10.00 17.42
C TYR A 248 -2.99 9.67 18.15
N GLN A 249 -2.13 8.85 17.54
CA GLN A 249 -0.87 8.42 18.13
C GLN A 249 0.05 9.61 18.43
N ILE A 250 0.11 10.61 17.54
CA ILE A 250 1.04 11.73 17.66
C ILE A 250 0.47 12.85 18.55
N ARG A 251 -0.78 13.28 18.33
CA ARG A 251 -1.35 14.45 19.00
C ARG A 251 -2.07 14.14 20.31
N PHE A 252 -2.71 12.98 20.41
CA PHE A 252 -3.50 12.59 21.59
C PHE A 252 -2.70 11.69 22.54
N ALA A 253 -2.00 10.68 22.01
CA ALA A 253 -1.16 9.82 22.81
C ALA A 253 0.27 10.34 22.98
N HIS A 254 0.66 11.41 22.28
CA HIS A 254 2.01 12.01 22.34
C HIS A 254 3.14 10.98 22.06
N ALA A 255 2.87 10.01 21.17
CA ALA A 255 3.83 8.99 20.84
C ALA A 255 5.07 9.58 20.16
N THR A 256 6.24 9.19 20.69
CA THR A 256 7.53 9.57 20.10
C THR A 256 7.84 8.72 18.86
N ALA A 257 8.86 9.13 18.09
CA ALA A 257 9.33 8.36 16.92
C ALA A 257 9.66 6.90 17.26
N PHE A 258 10.20 6.65 18.46
CA PHE A 258 10.47 5.31 18.96
C PHE A 258 9.19 4.45 19.07
N TRP A 259 8.14 4.99 19.70
CA TRP A 259 6.87 4.27 19.88
C TRP A 259 6.14 4.06 18.54
N ILE A 260 6.17 5.04 17.64
CA ILE A 260 5.62 4.90 16.28
C ILE A 260 6.33 3.77 15.52
N SER A 261 7.66 3.70 15.66
CA SER A 261 8.43 2.59 15.06
C SER A 261 8.05 1.24 15.67
N LEU A 262 7.87 1.15 16.99
CA LEU A 262 7.41 -0.07 17.66
C LEU A 262 6.00 -0.47 17.22
N PHE A 263 5.08 0.47 17.06
CA PHE A 263 3.72 0.19 16.55
C PHE A 263 3.78 -0.37 15.14
N THR A 264 4.61 0.21 14.27
CA THR A 264 4.82 -0.28 12.90
C THR A 264 5.42 -1.68 12.89
N VAL A 265 6.46 -1.93 13.69
CA VAL A 265 7.11 -3.25 13.81
C VAL A 265 6.12 -4.29 14.35
N SER A 266 5.33 -3.94 15.37
CA SER A 266 4.29 -4.80 15.93
C SER A 266 3.27 -5.23 14.89
N ASN A 267 2.79 -4.27 14.09
CA ASN A 267 1.84 -4.51 13.02
C ASN A 267 2.43 -5.42 11.93
N GLN A 268 3.66 -5.14 11.47
CA GLN A 268 4.36 -5.95 10.46
C GLN A 268 4.66 -7.37 10.95
N LEU A 269 5.09 -7.53 12.21
CA LEU A 269 5.36 -8.85 12.81
C LEU A 269 4.08 -9.69 12.83
N SER A 270 2.97 -9.09 13.25
CA SER A 270 1.66 -9.74 13.25
C SER A 270 1.24 -10.19 11.84
N GLN A 271 1.44 -9.34 10.83
CA GLN A 271 1.15 -9.69 9.44
C GLN A 271 1.97 -10.91 8.98
N ILE A 272 3.29 -10.92 9.24
CA ILE A 272 4.17 -12.04 8.84
C ILE A 272 3.69 -13.36 9.42
N VAL A 273 3.35 -13.37 10.72
CA VAL A 273 2.90 -14.59 11.40
C VAL A 273 1.53 -15.04 10.90
N SER A 274 0.63 -14.11 10.66
CA SER A 274 -0.77 -14.41 10.34
C SER A 274 -1.04 -14.71 8.86
N PHE A 275 -0.19 -14.30 7.91
CA PHE A 275 -0.39 -14.61 6.49
C PHE A 275 -0.60 -16.10 6.21
N ARG A 276 0.22 -16.96 6.84
CA ARG A 276 0.09 -18.42 6.68
C ARG A 276 -1.23 -18.94 7.23
N TRP A 277 -1.69 -18.37 8.34
CA TRP A 277 -2.96 -18.76 8.97
C TRP A 277 -4.14 -18.38 8.07
N TRP A 278 -4.17 -17.15 7.54
CA TRP A 278 -5.21 -16.71 6.60
C TRP A 278 -5.21 -17.53 5.31
N ALA A 279 -4.05 -17.86 4.73
CA ALA A 279 -3.95 -18.73 3.58
C ALA A 279 -4.53 -20.12 3.84
N LYS A 280 -4.29 -20.69 5.05
CA LYS A 280 -4.89 -21.96 5.47
C LYS A 280 -6.40 -21.87 5.65
N MET A 281 -6.90 -20.73 6.17
CA MET A 281 -8.34 -20.49 6.31
C MET A 281 -9.02 -20.35 4.95
N ALA A 282 -8.38 -19.71 3.96
CA ALA A 282 -8.88 -19.58 2.60
C ALA A 282 -9.10 -20.94 1.89
N ASN A 283 -8.37 -21.97 2.29
CA ASN A 283 -8.60 -23.35 1.79
C ASN A 283 -9.76 -24.08 2.48
N ARG A 284 -10.31 -23.54 3.58
CA ARG A 284 -11.39 -24.18 4.35
C ARG A 284 -12.73 -23.47 4.24
N TYR A 285 -12.69 -22.16 4.08
CA TYR A 285 -13.87 -21.30 4.03
C TYR A 285 -13.88 -20.50 2.74
N SER A 286 -15.04 -20.08 2.29
CA SER A 286 -15.15 -19.18 1.13
C SER A 286 -14.52 -17.82 1.42
N ASN A 287 -13.91 -17.22 0.40
CA ASN A 287 -13.29 -15.90 0.54
C ASN A 287 -14.30 -14.85 1.05
N THR A 288 -15.56 -14.92 0.63
CA THR A 288 -16.61 -14.01 1.09
C THR A 288 -16.93 -14.18 2.58
N GLN A 289 -16.96 -15.42 3.11
CA GLN A 289 -17.14 -15.66 4.55
C GLN A 289 -15.97 -15.09 5.36
N LEU A 290 -14.74 -15.27 4.87
CA LEU A 290 -13.55 -14.72 5.52
C LEU A 290 -13.57 -13.18 5.52
N LEU A 291 -14.07 -12.53 4.45
CA LEU A 291 -14.23 -11.07 4.42
C LEU A 291 -15.19 -10.55 5.48
N ILE A 292 -16.22 -11.31 5.85
CA ILE A 292 -17.10 -10.93 6.98
C ILE A 292 -16.31 -10.89 8.28
N TRP A 293 -15.57 -11.96 8.60
CA TRP A 293 -14.76 -12.03 9.84
C TRP A 293 -13.68 -10.97 9.88
N ILE A 294 -13.00 -10.75 8.74
CA ILE A 294 -12.00 -9.71 8.58
C ILE A 294 -12.61 -8.32 8.81
N SER A 295 -13.77 -8.04 8.22
CA SER A 295 -14.42 -6.74 8.36
C SER A 295 -14.80 -6.45 9.81
N ILE A 296 -15.32 -7.44 10.54
CA ILE A 296 -15.62 -7.33 11.98
C ILE A 296 -14.35 -7.09 12.79
N GLY A 297 -13.29 -7.86 12.52
CA GLY A 297 -12.01 -7.66 13.17
C GLY A 297 -11.36 -6.31 12.85
N MET A 298 -11.45 -5.86 11.61
CA MET A 298 -10.99 -4.52 11.21
C MET A 298 -11.84 -3.40 11.83
N ALA A 299 -13.14 -3.64 12.11
CA ALA A 299 -14.00 -2.69 12.78
C ALA A 299 -13.59 -2.45 14.24
N SER A 300 -12.97 -3.42 14.90
CA SER A 300 -12.48 -3.24 16.27
C SER A 300 -11.31 -2.25 16.38
N ALA A 301 -10.46 -2.14 15.35
CA ALA A 301 -9.23 -1.37 15.42
C ALA A 301 -9.43 0.14 15.73
N PRO A 302 -10.36 0.89 15.09
CA PRO A 302 -10.53 2.32 15.41
C PRO A 302 -11.03 2.54 16.85
N ILE A 303 -11.99 1.76 17.32
CA ILE A 303 -12.50 1.92 18.67
C ILE A 303 -11.45 1.51 19.72
N LEU A 304 -10.71 0.44 19.50
CA LEU A 304 -9.64 0.04 20.41
C LEU A 304 -8.54 1.11 20.52
N ASN A 305 -8.22 1.81 19.42
CA ASN A 305 -7.20 2.87 19.48
C ASN A 305 -7.57 4.02 20.42
N ILE A 306 -8.84 4.42 20.49
CA ILE A 306 -9.26 5.58 21.31
C ILE A 306 -9.52 5.24 22.79
N LEU A 307 -9.52 3.95 23.18
CA LEU A 307 -9.78 3.55 24.55
C LEU A 307 -8.63 3.88 25.52
N SER A 308 -7.40 4.01 25.02
CA SER A 308 -6.26 4.30 25.90
C SER A 308 -5.11 4.93 25.12
N THR A 309 -4.42 5.86 25.79
CA THR A 309 -3.17 6.47 25.31
C THR A 309 -1.92 5.70 25.78
N ASN A 310 -2.09 4.61 26.52
CA ASN A 310 -0.96 3.80 26.99
C ASN A 310 -0.23 3.14 25.82
N TYR A 311 1.07 3.30 25.74
CA TYR A 311 1.87 2.85 24.61
C TYR A 311 1.93 1.32 24.49
N VAL A 312 1.97 0.60 25.60
CA VAL A 312 1.97 -0.87 25.60
C VAL A 312 0.61 -1.39 25.10
N TYR A 313 -0.46 -0.75 25.50
CA TYR A 313 -1.79 -1.06 25.00
C TYR A 313 -1.87 -0.78 23.48
N LEU A 314 -1.41 0.37 23.00
CA LEU A 314 -1.39 0.70 21.58
C LEU A 314 -0.50 -0.24 20.77
N PHE A 315 0.59 -0.73 21.34
CA PHE A 315 1.43 -1.77 20.72
C PHE A 315 0.63 -3.04 20.46
N ILE A 316 -0.15 -3.50 21.45
CA ILE A 316 -1.01 -4.69 21.33
C ILE A 316 -2.13 -4.46 20.30
N VAL A 317 -2.75 -3.28 20.30
CA VAL A 317 -3.78 -2.91 19.32
C VAL A 317 -3.23 -2.91 17.90
N ASN A 318 -2.01 -2.39 17.69
CA ASN A 318 -1.34 -2.44 16.38
C ASN A 318 -0.99 -3.87 15.96
N PHE A 319 -0.61 -4.75 16.91
CA PHE A 319 -0.42 -6.17 16.64
C PHE A 319 -1.70 -6.83 16.16
N THR A 320 -2.81 -6.62 16.89
CA THR A 320 -4.13 -7.14 16.52
C THR A 320 -4.59 -6.61 15.16
N SER A 321 -4.39 -5.31 14.90
CA SER A 321 -4.69 -4.72 13.59
C SER A 321 -3.90 -5.39 12.45
N GLY A 322 -2.61 -5.67 12.65
CA GLY A 322 -1.76 -6.35 11.68
C GLY A 322 -2.28 -7.74 11.30
N PHE A 323 -2.84 -8.47 12.26
CA PHE A 323 -3.47 -9.77 12.00
C PHE A 323 -4.60 -9.67 10.97
N PHE A 324 -5.50 -8.70 11.12
CA PHE A 324 -6.61 -8.52 10.19
C PHE A 324 -6.17 -7.85 8.88
N VAL A 325 -5.17 -6.97 8.90
CA VAL A 325 -4.61 -6.36 7.68
C VAL A 325 -4.06 -7.41 6.73
N SER A 326 -3.33 -8.41 7.22
CA SER A 326 -2.81 -9.50 6.38
C SER A 326 -3.94 -10.31 5.74
N GLY A 327 -5.01 -10.59 6.51
CA GLY A 327 -6.22 -11.22 5.99
C GLY A 327 -6.90 -10.37 4.91
N THR A 328 -7.03 -9.06 5.15
CA THR A 328 -7.61 -8.13 4.18
C THR A 328 -6.88 -8.18 2.84
N VAL A 329 -5.55 -8.03 2.86
CA VAL A 329 -4.73 -7.99 1.64
C VAL A 329 -4.87 -9.30 0.85
N LEU A 330 -4.80 -10.45 1.53
CA LEU A 330 -4.86 -11.75 0.86
C LEU A 330 -6.25 -12.07 0.33
N ILE A 331 -7.27 -11.97 1.20
CA ILE A 331 -8.61 -12.49 0.88
C ILE A 331 -9.35 -11.55 -0.07
N LEU A 332 -9.15 -10.23 0.06
CA LEU A 332 -9.76 -9.26 -0.84
C LEU A 332 -9.24 -9.43 -2.28
N PHE A 333 -7.93 -9.69 -2.43
CA PHE A 333 -7.34 -9.98 -3.73
C PHE A 333 -7.85 -11.31 -4.32
N ASN A 334 -7.94 -12.36 -3.51
CA ASN A 334 -8.53 -13.63 -3.96
C ASN A 334 -9.98 -13.45 -4.40
N SER A 335 -10.78 -12.68 -3.64
CA SER A 335 -12.17 -12.39 -4.00
C SER A 335 -12.30 -11.58 -5.28
N LEU A 336 -11.35 -10.67 -5.56
CA LEU A 336 -11.28 -9.96 -6.84
C LEU A 336 -11.08 -10.95 -7.99
N LEU A 337 -10.13 -11.89 -7.84
CA LEU A 337 -9.85 -12.90 -8.87
C LEU A 337 -11.06 -13.83 -9.13
N GLU A 338 -11.78 -14.20 -8.07
CA GLU A 338 -13.02 -15.02 -8.18
C GLU A 338 -14.17 -14.26 -8.85
N ALA A 339 -14.22 -12.95 -8.67
CA ALA A 339 -15.27 -12.10 -9.22
C ALA A 339 -15.02 -11.65 -10.66
N THR A 340 -13.90 -12.04 -11.28
CA THR A 340 -13.49 -11.60 -12.62
C THR A 340 -13.47 -12.75 -13.62
N GLU A 341 -13.80 -12.46 -14.88
CA GLU A 341 -13.64 -13.40 -16.00
C GLU A 341 -12.16 -13.57 -16.34
N GLU A 342 -11.72 -14.79 -16.64
CA GLU A 342 -10.32 -15.11 -16.92
C GLU A 342 -9.77 -14.37 -18.12
N GLU A 343 -10.56 -14.27 -19.17
CA GLU A 343 -10.19 -13.66 -20.46
C GLU A 343 -9.89 -12.15 -20.33
N HIS A 344 -10.63 -11.44 -19.47
CA HIS A 344 -10.52 -9.98 -19.28
C HIS A 344 -9.98 -9.56 -17.92
N ARG A 345 -9.37 -10.50 -17.16
CA ARG A 345 -8.94 -10.31 -15.76
C ARG A 345 -8.08 -9.07 -15.54
N THR A 346 -7.15 -8.80 -16.46
CA THR A 346 -6.28 -7.60 -16.38
C THR A 346 -7.08 -6.31 -16.42
N SER A 347 -8.13 -6.23 -17.25
CA SER A 347 -9.00 -5.05 -17.34
C SER A 347 -9.82 -4.85 -16.08
N TYR A 348 -10.35 -5.93 -15.48
CA TYR A 348 -11.06 -5.88 -14.20
C TYR A 348 -10.16 -5.39 -13.06
N ILE A 349 -8.93 -5.91 -12.97
CA ILE A 349 -7.95 -5.48 -11.96
C ILE A 349 -7.57 -4.00 -12.16
N ALA A 350 -7.36 -3.57 -13.40
CA ALA A 350 -7.05 -2.16 -13.70
C ALA A 350 -8.21 -1.22 -13.34
N ASN A 351 -9.46 -1.61 -13.66
CA ASN A 351 -10.66 -0.86 -13.28
C ASN A 351 -10.80 -0.76 -11.75
N TYR A 352 -10.65 -1.89 -11.03
CA TYR A 352 -10.69 -1.90 -9.57
C TYR A 352 -9.64 -0.96 -8.97
N ASN A 353 -8.39 -1.04 -9.41
CA ASN A 353 -7.30 -0.20 -8.90
C ASN A 353 -7.51 1.28 -9.19
N PHE A 354 -8.08 1.60 -10.36
CA PHE A 354 -8.44 2.98 -10.71
C PHE A 354 -9.48 3.54 -9.74
N LEU A 355 -10.58 2.81 -9.52
CA LEU A 355 -11.64 3.24 -8.60
C LEU A 355 -11.15 3.24 -7.14
N LEU A 356 -10.29 2.30 -6.76
CA LEU A 356 -9.65 2.27 -5.45
C LEU A 356 -8.78 3.51 -5.21
N SER A 357 -8.11 4.04 -6.23
CA SER A 357 -7.32 5.28 -6.11
C SER A 357 -8.19 6.50 -5.82
N ILE A 358 -9.41 6.55 -6.36
CA ILE A 358 -10.40 7.59 -6.03
C ILE A 358 -10.83 7.47 -4.56
N VAL A 359 -11.13 6.26 -4.11
CA VAL A 359 -11.45 5.98 -2.70
C VAL A 359 -10.30 6.37 -1.79
N ALA A 360 -9.06 6.02 -2.15
CA ALA A 360 -7.85 6.33 -1.39
C ALA A 360 -7.58 7.85 -1.29
N PHE A 361 -8.08 8.64 -2.23
CA PHE A 361 -8.06 10.10 -2.14
C PHE A 361 -9.15 10.64 -1.22
N ILE A 362 -10.41 10.19 -1.38
CA ILE A 362 -11.56 10.76 -0.68
C ILE A 362 -11.62 10.30 0.78
N ALA A 363 -11.37 9.03 1.06
CA ALA A 363 -11.63 8.43 2.36
C ALA A 363 -10.81 9.05 3.52
N PRO A 364 -9.48 9.28 3.43
CA PRO A 364 -8.73 9.91 4.50
C PRO A 364 -9.19 11.34 4.77
N GLN A 365 -9.60 12.09 3.73
CA GLN A 365 -10.13 13.44 3.89
C GLN A 365 -11.47 13.44 4.61
N PHE A 366 -12.35 12.49 4.29
CA PHE A 366 -13.61 12.31 4.99
C PHE A 366 -13.38 11.98 6.48
N GLY A 367 -12.40 11.14 6.79
CA GLY A 367 -12.02 10.87 8.18
C GLY A 367 -11.56 12.13 8.93
N VAL A 368 -10.71 12.94 8.30
CA VAL A 368 -10.25 14.23 8.89
C VAL A 368 -11.39 15.23 8.98
N PHE A 369 -12.29 15.29 8.01
CA PHE A 369 -13.48 16.13 8.09
C PHE A 369 -14.35 15.78 9.32
N LEU A 370 -14.55 14.50 9.59
CA LEU A 370 -15.29 14.08 10.81
C LEU A 370 -14.55 14.46 12.10
N LEU A 371 -13.20 14.36 12.10
CA LEU A 371 -12.39 14.79 13.23
C LEU A 371 -12.54 16.29 13.51
N GLU A 372 -12.45 17.14 12.48
CA GLU A 372 -12.49 18.59 12.61
C GLU A 372 -13.92 19.11 12.89
N SER A 373 -14.94 18.46 12.32
CA SER A 373 -16.34 18.87 12.50
C SER A 373 -16.94 18.41 13.84
N PHE A 374 -16.43 17.31 14.41
CA PHE A 374 -16.96 16.72 15.62
C PHE A 374 -15.88 16.43 16.66
N SER A 375 -15.26 15.26 16.59
CA SER A 375 -14.18 14.84 17.48
C SER A 375 -13.47 13.60 16.98
N MET A 376 -12.29 13.30 17.54
CA MET A 376 -11.56 12.06 17.26
C MET A 376 -12.39 10.81 17.57
N ASN A 377 -13.11 10.80 18.69
CA ASN A 377 -13.94 9.66 19.09
C ASN A 377 -15.05 9.40 18.08
N ILE A 378 -15.75 10.45 17.65
CA ILE A 378 -16.82 10.34 16.64
C ILE A 378 -16.26 9.83 15.33
N ALA A 379 -15.16 10.39 14.83
CA ALA A 379 -14.52 9.96 13.58
C ALA A 379 -14.13 8.46 13.62
N MET A 380 -13.57 8.00 14.73
CA MET A 380 -13.19 6.59 14.91
C MET A 380 -14.42 5.67 15.04
N ILE A 381 -15.47 6.09 15.73
CA ILE A 381 -16.73 5.34 15.82
C ILE A 381 -17.37 5.21 14.44
N PHE A 382 -17.42 6.29 13.64
CA PHE A 382 -17.92 6.19 12.26
C PHE A 382 -17.12 5.17 11.43
N SER A 383 -15.77 5.18 11.53
CA SER A 383 -14.95 4.17 10.85
C SER A 383 -15.28 2.75 11.32
N THR A 384 -15.49 2.54 12.61
CA THR A 384 -15.92 1.26 13.18
C THR A 384 -17.25 0.80 12.59
N ILE A 385 -18.26 1.69 12.60
CA ILE A 385 -19.60 1.38 12.06
C ILE A 385 -19.52 1.05 10.57
N PHE A 386 -18.80 1.85 9.77
CA PHE A 386 -18.69 1.64 8.33
C PHE A 386 -17.98 0.32 8.00
N ARG A 387 -16.95 -0.07 8.76
CA ARG A 387 -16.28 -1.37 8.61
C ARG A 387 -17.20 -2.52 9.00
N GLY A 388 -18.00 -2.36 10.05
CA GLY A 388 -19.04 -3.33 10.44
C GLY A 388 -20.10 -3.48 9.35
N LEU A 389 -20.61 -2.36 8.80
CA LEU A 389 -21.55 -2.38 7.68
C LEU A 389 -20.96 -3.04 6.43
N ALA A 390 -19.68 -2.86 6.16
CA ALA A 390 -19.00 -3.57 5.07
C ALA A 390 -19.05 -5.10 5.29
N GLY A 391 -18.89 -5.56 6.53
CA GLY A 391 -19.08 -6.98 6.88
C GLY A 391 -20.48 -7.48 6.58
N VAL A 392 -21.51 -6.68 6.88
CA VAL A 392 -22.90 -7.01 6.51
C VAL A 392 -23.07 -7.07 4.98
N LEU A 393 -22.50 -6.11 4.23
CA LEU A 393 -22.55 -6.13 2.76
C LEU A 393 -21.90 -7.37 2.18
N PHE A 394 -20.75 -7.80 2.70
CA PHE A 394 -20.14 -9.09 2.30
C PHE A 394 -21.03 -10.27 2.67
N GLY A 395 -21.76 -10.22 3.79
CA GLY A 395 -22.77 -11.22 4.16
C GLY A 395 -23.90 -11.32 3.14
N VAL A 396 -24.45 -10.19 2.72
CA VAL A 396 -25.49 -10.12 1.67
C VAL A 396 -24.94 -10.64 0.33
N MET A 397 -23.70 -10.31 -0.02
CA MET A 397 -23.03 -10.83 -1.20
C MET A 397 -22.91 -12.35 -1.14
N ALA A 398 -22.48 -12.92 -0.01
CA ALA A 398 -22.37 -14.37 0.19
C ALA A 398 -23.72 -15.08 0.00
N TYR A 399 -24.77 -14.53 0.58
CA TYR A 399 -26.12 -15.07 0.45
C TYR A 399 -26.60 -15.08 -1.00
N LYS A 400 -26.45 -13.95 -1.73
CA LYS A 400 -26.85 -13.85 -3.14
C LYS A 400 -26.08 -14.84 -4.03
N MET A 401 -24.77 -14.97 -3.84
CA MET A 401 -23.94 -15.90 -4.61
C MET A 401 -24.30 -17.37 -4.34
N SER A 402 -24.62 -17.72 -3.10
CA SER A 402 -25.08 -19.06 -2.73
C SER A 402 -26.44 -19.38 -3.35
N HIS A 403 -27.36 -18.43 -3.34
CA HIS A 403 -28.71 -18.62 -3.88
C HIS A 403 -28.70 -18.74 -5.41
N SER A 404 -27.88 -17.97 -6.11
CA SER A 404 -27.69 -18.07 -7.56
C SER A 404 -27.19 -19.47 -7.97
N LYS A 405 -26.16 -19.99 -7.31
CA LYS A 405 -25.65 -21.35 -7.58
C LYS A 405 -26.68 -22.45 -7.34
N GLN A 406 -27.57 -22.29 -6.35
CA GLN A 406 -28.66 -23.25 -6.09
C GLN A 406 -29.73 -23.21 -7.20
N LEU A 407 -30.04 -22.04 -7.74
CA LEU A 407 -31.00 -21.89 -8.83
C LEU A 407 -30.46 -22.50 -10.13
N ASP A 408 -29.20 -22.26 -10.47
CA ASP A 408 -28.52 -22.83 -11.64
C ASP A 408 -28.46 -24.38 -11.54
N TYR A 409 -28.17 -24.93 -10.35
CA TYR A 409 -28.18 -26.37 -10.10
C TYR A 409 -29.57 -26.99 -10.27
N LYS A 410 -30.63 -26.29 -9.78
CA LYS A 410 -32.00 -26.74 -9.95
C LYS A 410 -32.46 -26.69 -11.42
N GLN A 411 -32.09 -25.65 -12.17
CA GLN A 411 -32.43 -25.54 -13.59
C GLN A 411 -31.74 -26.64 -14.44
N ASN A 412 -30.48 -26.92 -14.16
CA ASN A 412 -29.75 -27.97 -14.88
C ASN A 412 -30.24 -29.39 -14.55
N ASN A 413 -30.80 -29.62 -13.35
CA ASN A 413 -31.39 -30.93 -12.99
C ASN A 413 -32.87 -31.12 -13.46
N ILE A 414 -33.53 -30.04 -13.89
CA ILE A 414 -34.89 -30.10 -14.46
C ILE A 414 -34.83 -30.30 -15.99
N SER A 415 -33.66 -30.01 -16.62
CA SER A 415 -33.42 -30.16 -18.05
C SER A 415 -32.79 -31.51 -18.45
N LEU A 416 -32.54 -32.40 -17.50
CA LEU A 416 -32.18 -33.83 -17.65
C LEU A 416 -33.37 -34.71 -17.32
#